data_2e94f6a876bdea95433ae176aa9da29d
#
_entry.id   2e94f6a876bdea95433ae176aa9da29d
#
_cell.length_a   1.000
_cell.length_b   1.000
_cell.length_c   1.000
_cell.angle_alpha   90.00
_cell.angle_beta   90.00
_cell.angle_gamma   90.00
#
_symmetry.space_group_name_H-M   'P 1'
#
loop_
_entity.id
_entity.type
_entity.pdbx_description
1 polymer ?
#
loop_
_entity_poly.entity_id
_entity_poly.type
_entity_poly.pdbx_seq_one_letter_code
_entity_poly.pdbx_strand_id
1 'polypeptide(L)'
;MNASQLKKLMKFHRGFGMVLGILVLMWSLTGVLHPIMSATQPQPAKRMPPFQQLHLEHAMPASQVLQQHSITQFSTLQAIELQPKLVAYRVLKPNQNSAEYYDSQTSQLIEHGEQNDAKRLAVWYTGLAKEQIVSAKL
;
A
#
# COMPACT_ATOMS: atom_id res chain seq x y z
N MET A 1 11.71 48.46 42.25
CA MET A 1 10.62 47.50 41.98
C MET A 1 9.74 47.40 43.22
N ASN A 2 8.45 47.78 43.11
CA ASN A 2 7.56 47.78 44.29
C ASN A 2 7.12 46.35 44.64
N ALA A 3 6.90 46.10 45.95
CA ALA A 3 6.47 44.77 46.45
C ALA A 3 5.22 44.20 45.75
N SER A 4 4.29 45.05 45.29
CA SER A 4 3.11 44.67 44.54
C SER A 4 3.47 44.17 43.13
N GLN A 5 4.43 44.75 42.49
CA GLN A 5 4.91 44.31 41.16
C GLN A 5 5.64 42.96 41.26
N LEU A 6 6.43 42.76 42.31
CA LEU A 6 7.07 41.49 42.57
C LEU A 6 6.04 40.34 42.77
N LYS A 7 5.00 40.58 43.56
CA LYS A 7 3.91 39.60 43.77
C LYS A 7 3.19 39.25 42.45
N LYS A 8 2.94 40.23 41.58
CA LYS A 8 2.30 40.00 40.28
C LYS A 8 3.23 39.16 39.36
N LEU A 9 4.53 39.49 39.34
CA LEU A 9 5.52 38.75 38.55
C LEU A 9 5.63 37.30 39.01
N MET A 10 5.67 37.07 40.36
CA MET A 10 5.70 35.71 40.91
C MET A 10 4.45 34.89 40.57
N LYS A 11 3.25 35.50 40.61
CA LYS A 11 1.99 34.83 40.20
C LYS A 11 2.00 34.47 38.70
N PHE A 12 2.47 35.41 37.89
CA PHE A 12 2.59 35.17 36.44
C PHE A 12 3.58 34.05 36.13
N HIS A 13 4.79 34.10 36.76
CA HIS A 13 5.79 33.07 36.59
C HIS A 13 5.32 31.69 37.03
N ARG A 14 4.56 31.60 38.15
CA ARG A 14 3.99 30.36 38.65
C ARG A 14 2.90 29.82 37.69
N GLY A 15 2.02 30.69 37.19
CA GLY A 15 1.00 30.30 36.23
C GLY A 15 1.57 29.83 34.89
N PHE A 16 2.53 30.60 34.36
CA PHE A 16 3.20 30.28 33.11
C PHE A 16 4.03 28.98 33.22
N GLY A 17 4.72 28.78 34.33
CA GLY A 17 5.46 27.55 34.62
C GLY A 17 4.57 26.32 34.69
N MET A 18 3.36 26.47 35.25
CA MET A 18 2.38 25.38 35.30
C MET A 18 1.90 24.99 33.88
N VAL A 19 1.58 25.97 33.03
CA VAL A 19 1.14 25.71 31.65
C VAL A 19 2.26 25.05 30.85
N LEU A 20 3.50 25.58 30.93
CA LEU A 20 4.65 24.96 30.28
C LEU A 20 4.93 23.55 30.79
N GLY A 21 4.81 23.33 32.09
CA GLY A 21 4.98 22.00 32.70
C GLY A 21 3.99 20.97 32.15
N ILE A 22 2.71 21.36 32.00
CA ILE A 22 1.70 20.49 31.38
C ILE A 22 2.02 20.18 29.93
N LEU A 23 2.44 21.18 29.14
CA LEU A 23 2.81 20.98 27.75
C LEU A 23 4.03 20.03 27.61
N VAL A 24 5.05 20.19 28.44
CA VAL A 24 6.22 19.31 28.46
C VAL A 24 5.82 17.89 28.88
N LEU A 25 4.94 17.74 29.86
CA LEU A 25 4.42 16.44 30.28
C LEU A 25 3.65 15.76 29.13
N MET A 26 2.76 16.48 28.47
CA MET A 26 2.04 15.94 27.31
C MET A 26 3.00 15.50 26.20
N TRP A 27 4.00 16.30 25.92
CA TRP A 27 5.00 16.00 24.90
C TRP A 27 5.87 14.78 25.26
N SER A 28 6.27 14.69 26.52
CA SER A 28 7.00 13.54 27.05
C SER A 28 6.17 12.25 26.98
N LEU A 29 4.87 12.33 27.30
CA LEU A 29 3.97 11.18 27.20
C LEU A 29 3.82 10.70 25.76
N THR A 30 3.63 11.62 24.81
CA THR A 30 3.53 11.26 23.38
C THR A 30 4.85 10.68 22.88
N GLY A 31 5.99 11.19 23.33
CA GLY A 31 7.30 10.65 22.99
C GLY A 31 7.53 9.23 23.48
N VAL A 32 7.01 8.88 24.67
CA VAL A 32 7.08 7.51 25.21
C VAL A 32 6.06 6.58 24.51
N LEU A 33 4.86 7.10 24.20
CA LEU A 33 3.82 6.31 23.53
C LEU A 33 4.20 5.94 22.09
N HIS A 34 4.93 6.78 21.39
CA HIS A 34 5.31 6.53 19.99
C HIS A 34 6.12 5.23 19.78
N PRO A 35 7.20 4.96 20.54
CA PRO A 35 7.89 3.68 20.46
C PRO A 35 7.01 2.47 20.81
N ILE A 36 6.12 2.62 21.80
CA ILE A 36 5.19 1.55 22.19
C ILE A 36 4.22 1.25 21.05
N MET A 37 3.62 2.28 20.46
CA MET A 37 2.74 2.12 19.29
C MET A 37 3.47 1.51 18.11
N SER A 38 4.72 1.90 17.85
CA SER A 38 5.52 1.33 16.76
C SER A 38 5.90 -0.13 17.02
N ALA A 39 6.11 -0.51 18.28
CA ALA A 39 6.40 -1.90 18.66
C ALA A 39 5.16 -2.82 18.60
N THR A 40 3.96 -2.25 18.80
CA THR A 40 2.70 -2.99 18.77
C THR A 40 2.03 -2.99 17.40
N GLN A 41 2.45 -2.12 16.49
CA GLN A 41 1.97 -2.19 15.11
C GLN A 41 2.48 -3.47 14.45
N PRO A 42 1.57 -4.27 13.84
CA PRO A 42 1.99 -5.40 13.04
C PRO A 42 2.96 -4.88 11.97
N GLN A 43 4.19 -5.35 12.01
CA GLN A 43 5.17 -4.98 10.98
C GLN A 43 4.57 -5.37 9.64
N PRO A 44 4.48 -4.43 8.69
CA PRO A 44 4.08 -4.79 7.35
C PRO A 44 5.00 -5.91 6.90
N ALA A 45 4.42 -7.03 6.52
CA ALA A 45 5.19 -8.18 6.07
C ALA A 45 6.08 -7.69 4.91
N LYS A 46 7.37 -7.50 5.19
CA LYS A 46 8.40 -7.18 4.18
C LYS A 46 8.66 -8.42 3.30
N ARG A 47 7.60 -9.00 2.77
CA ARG A 47 7.72 -10.10 1.82
C ARG A 47 7.75 -9.46 0.44
N MET A 48 8.90 -9.46 -0.19
CA MET A 48 8.93 -9.23 -1.64
C MET A 48 8.12 -10.34 -2.30
N PRO A 49 7.29 -10.03 -3.31
CA PRO A 49 6.63 -11.06 -4.07
C PRO A 49 7.67 -12.07 -4.53
N PRO A 50 7.42 -13.37 -4.38
CA PRO A 50 8.36 -14.38 -4.85
C PRO A 50 8.61 -14.13 -6.34
N PHE A 51 9.86 -14.26 -6.77
CA PHE A 51 10.16 -14.27 -8.19
C PHE A 51 9.36 -15.40 -8.82
N GLN A 52 8.33 -15.06 -9.54
CA GLN A 52 7.55 -16.04 -10.29
C GLN A 52 8.33 -16.38 -11.56
N GLN A 53 8.66 -17.65 -11.73
CA GLN A 53 9.12 -18.16 -13.02
C GLN A 53 7.88 -18.25 -13.92
N LEU A 54 7.75 -17.30 -14.84
CA LEU A 54 6.65 -17.29 -15.79
C LEU A 54 6.94 -18.30 -16.90
N HIS A 55 6.00 -19.21 -17.14
CA HIS A 55 6.05 -20.13 -18.26
C HIS A 55 5.45 -19.44 -19.48
N LEU A 56 6.30 -18.89 -20.34
CA LEU A 56 5.90 -18.14 -21.53
C LEU A 56 5.95 -18.95 -22.82
N GLU A 57 6.06 -20.28 -22.72
CA GLU A 57 6.26 -21.16 -23.89
C GLU A 57 5.19 -21.02 -24.97
N HIS A 58 3.96 -20.67 -24.60
CA HIS A 58 2.85 -20.48 -25.53
C HIS A 58 2.28 -19.06 -25.49
N ALA A 59 2.98 -18.13 -24.86
CA ALA A 59 2.51 -16.76 -24.75
C ALA A 59 2.77 -15.99 -26.05
N MET A 60 1.77 -15.26 -26.52
CA MET A 60 1.95 -14.29 -27.59
C MET A 60 2.86 -13.15 -27.10
N PRO A 61 3.67 -12.56 -27.99
CA PRO A 61 4.42 -11.36 -27.64
C PRO A 61 3.48 -10.25 -27.15
N ALA A 62 3.88 -9.58 -26.08
CA ALA A 62 3.05 -8.50 -25.51
C ALA A 62 2.74 -7.39 -26.54
N SER A 63 3.67 -7.11 -27.45
CA SER A 63 3.45 -6.18 -28.57
C SER A 63 2.29 -6.57 -29.46
N GLN A 64 2.10 -7.86 -29.73
CA GLN A 64 1.00 -8.35 -30.52
C GLN A 64 -0.35 -8.19 -29.80
N VAL A 65 -0.41 -8.49 -28.49
CA VAL A 65 -1.59 -8.27 -27.67
C VAL A 65 -1.97 -6.79 -27.64
N LEU A 66 -1.02 -5.90 -27.40
CA LEU A 66 -1.24 -4.46 -27.41
C LEU A 66 -1.78 -3.96 -28.76
N GLN A 67 -1.22 -4.47 -29.87
CA GLN A 67 -1.66 -4.12 -31.22
C GLN A 67 -3.08 -4.58 -31.50
N GLN A 68 -3.46 -5.81 -31.11
CA GLN A 68 -4.83 -6.33 -31.29
C GLN A 68 -5.89 -5.49 -30.56
N HIS A 69 -5.53 -4.92 -29.40
CA HIS A 69 -6.41 -4.06 -28.62
C HIS A 69 -6.20 -2.57 -28.89
N SER A 70 -5.46 -2.20 -29.93
CA SER A 70 -5.17 -0.81 -30.33
C SER A 70 -4.59 0.04 -29.17
N ILE A 71 -3.81 -0.60 -28.28
CA ILE A 71 -3.18 0.06 -27.16
C ILE A 71 -1.84 0.62 -27.63
N THR A 72 -1.80 1.92 -27.87
CA THR A 72 -0.59 2.63 -28.35
C THR A 72 0.22 3.27 -27.23
N GLN A 73 -0.42 3.51 -26.07
CA GLN A 73 0.22 4.16 -24.91
C GLN A 73 -0.14 3.43 -23.62
N PHE A 74 0.85 3.20 -22.80
CA PHE A 74 0.68 2.61 -21.47
C PHE A 74 1.75 3.17 -20.52
N SER A 75 1.41 3.25 -19.23
CA SER A 75 2.32 3.66 -18.17
C SER A 75 3.11 2.47 -17.63
N THR A 76 2.46 1.31 -17.57
CA THR A 76 3.08 0.08 -17.05
C THR A 76 2.58 -1.13 -17.83
N LEU A 77 3.51 -2.03 -18.17
CA LEU A 77 3.23 -3.33 -18.74
C LEU A 77 3.98 -4.39 -17.95
N GLN A 78 3.27 -5.38 -17.44
CA GLN A 78 3.84 -6.47 -16.65
C GLN A 78 3.22 -7.80 -17.06
N ALA A 79 4.06 -8.84 -17.18
CA ALA A 79 3.60 -10.20 -17.27
C ALA A 79 3.48 -10.77 -15.84
N ILE A 80 2.34 -11.31 -15.48
CA ILE A 80 2.07 -11.89 -14.16
C ILE A 80 1.35 -13.22 -14.30
N GLU A 81 1.62 -14.15 -13.39
CA GLU A 81 0.80 -15.35 -13.26
C GLU A 81 -0.41 -15.02 -12.39
N LEU A 82 -1.57 -14.86 -13.02
CA LEU A 82 -2.81 -14.49 -12.35
C LEU A 82 -3.44 -15.69 -11.62
N GLN A 83 -3.30 -16.88 -12.21
CA GLN A 83 -3.69 -18.17 -11.67
C GLN A 83 -2.65 -19.22 -12.10
N PRO A 84 -2.58 -20.39 -11.46
CA PRO A 84 -1.68 -21.46 -11.90
C PRO A 84 -1.83 -21.73 -13.41
N LYS A 85 -0.74 -21.58 -14.14
CA LYS A 85 -0.64 -21.71 -15.60
C LYS A 85 -1.34 -20.63 -16.45
N LEU A 86 -1.99 -19.64 -15.84
CA LEU A 86 -2.58 -18.51 -16.55
C LEU A 86 -1.67 -17.30 -16.41
N VAL A 87 -0.87 -17.03 -17.42
CA VAL A 87 -0.07 -15.82 -17.51
C VAL A 87 -0.89 -14.72 -18.18
N ALA A 88 -0.96 -13.58 -17.54
CA ALA A 88 -1.65 -12.41 -18.05
C ALA A 88 -0.71 -11.22 -18.22
N TYR A 89 -0.98 -10.40 -19.22
CA TYR A 89 -0.38 -9.08 -19.36
C TYR A 89 -1.24 -8.05 -18.63
N ARG A 90 -0.68 -7.49 -17.57
CA ARG A 90 -1.27 -6.37 -16.85
C ARG A 90 -0.84 -5.07 -17.51
N VAL A 91 -1.80 -4.31 -18.02
CA VAL A 91 -1.58 -3.05 -18.73
C VAL A 91 -2.24 -1.92 -17.97
N LEU A 92 -1.47 -0.93 -17.57
CA LEU A 92 -1.97 0.31 -16.99
C LEU A 92 -1.86 1.41 -18.04
N LYS A 93 -2.99 1.97 -18.47
CA LYS A 93 -3.02 3.08 -19.42
C LYS A 93 -2.73 4.42 -18.71
N PRO A 94 -2.22 5.42 -19.42
CA PRO A 94 -2.03 6.75 -18.85
C PRO A 94 -3.36 7.30 -18.32
N ASN A 95 -3.33 7.96 -17.16
CA ASN A 95 -4.48 8.58 -16.51
C ASN A 95 -5.61 7.60 -16.10
N GLN A 96 -5.35 6.32 -16.05
CA GLN A 96 -6.27 5.32 -15.48
C GLN A 96 -5.72 4.83 -14.14
N ASN A 97 -6.64 4.62 -13.18
CA ASN A 97 -6.30 4.09 -11.85
C ASN A 97 -6.47 2.57 -11.78
N SER A 98 -7.10 1.96 -12.79
CA SER A 98 -7.32 0.52 -12.89
C SER A 98 -6.52 -0.07 -14.05
N ALA A 99 -5.95 -1.25 -13.85
CA ALA A 99 -5.22 -1.98 -14.86
C ALA A 99 -6.15 -2.93 -15.62
N GLU A 100 -5.89 -3.09 -16.91
CA GLU A 100 -6.52 -4.11 -17.74
C GLU A 100 -5.63 -5.35 -17.79
N TYR A 101 -6.25 -6.52 -17.85
CA TYR A 101 -5.54 -7.80 -17.83
C TYR A 101 -5.91 -8.60 -19.08
N TYR A 102 -4.91 -9.01 -19.82
CA TYR A 102 -5.06 -9.75 -21.07
C TYR A 102 -4.41 -11.12 -20.94
N ASP A 103 -5.11 -12.16 -21.30
CA ASP A 103 -4.53 -13.50 -21.37
C ASP A 103 -3.38 -13.53 -22.38
N SER A 104 -2.23 -14.02 -21.96
CA SER A 104 -1.05 -14.05 -22.82
C SER A 104 -1.15 -15.05 -23.99
N GLN A 105 -2.04 -16.05 -23.92
CA GLN A 105 -2.19 -17.06 -24.97
C GLN A 105 -3.31 -16.71 -25.94
N THR A 106 -4.43 -16.20 -25.44
CA THR A 106 -5.63 -15.94 -26.25
C THR A 106 -5.79 -14.47 -26.62
N SER A 107 -5.04 -13.58 -25.99
CA SER A 107 -5.19 -12.12 -26.09
C SER A 107 -6.55 -11.59 -25.60
N GLN A 108 -7.37 -12.41 -24.97
CA GLN A 108 -8.66 -11.95 -24.49
C GLN A 108 -8.56 -11.12 -23.21
N LEU A 109 -9.42 -10.12 -23.08
CA LEU A 109 -9.54 -9.35 -21.85
C LEU A 109 -10.09 -10.26 -20.74
N ILE A 110 -9.38 -10.30 -19.62
CA ILE A 110 -9.79 -11.08 -18.45
C ILE A 110 -10.73 -10.23 -17.61
N GLU A 111 -12.00 -10.57 -17.60
CA GLU A 111 -12.97 -9.95 -16.70
C GLU A 111 -12.56 -10.19 -15.25
N HIS A 112 -12.70 -9.15 -14.41
CA HIS A 112 -12.30 -9.21 -13.00
C HIS A 112 -10.79 -9.49 -12.75
N GLY A 113 -9.93 -9.22 -13.74
CA GLY A 113 -8.48 -9.41 -13.62
C GLY A 113 -7.89 -8.71 -12.40
N GLU A 114 -8.33 -7.48 -12.13
CA GLU A 114 -7.90 -6.70 -10.95
C GLU A 114 -8.27 -7.37 -9.62
N GLN A 115 -9.51 -7.90 -9.52
CA GLN A 115 -9.93 -8.61 -8.31
C GLN A 115 -9.14 -9.91 -8.09
N ASN A 116 -8.84 -10.60 -9.19
CA ASN A 116 -8.05 -11.83 -9.13
C ASN A 116 -6.61 -11.54 -8.71
N ASP A 117 -6.01 -10.47 -9.21
CA ASP A 117 -4.68 -10.03 -8.82
C ASP A 117 -4.66 -9.56 -7.37
N ALA A 118 -5.66 -8.78 -6.93
CA ALA A 118 -5.80 -8.37 -5.53
C ALA A 118 -5.92 -9.57 -4.59
N LYS A 119 -6.72 -10.59 -4.94
CA LYS A 119 -6.82 -11.84 -4.17
C LYS A 119 -5.50 -12.60 -4.13
N ARG A 120 -4.81 -12.71 -5.26
CA ARG A 120 -3.48 -13.33 -5.33
C ARG A 120 -2.49 -12.65 -4.40
N LEU A 121 -2.43 -11.33 -4.43
CA LEU A 121 -1.57 -10.54 -3.55
C LEU A 121 -1.97 -10.70 -2.08
N ALA A 122 -3.28 -10.69 -1.79
CA ALA A 122 -3.78 -10.88 -0.43
C ALA A 122 -3.39 -12.26 0.15
N VAL A 123 -3.56 -13.34 -0.61
CA VAL A 123 -3.06 -14.69 -0.23
C VAL A 123 -1.58 -14.63 0.09
N TRP A 124 -0.82 -13.99 -0.76
CA TRP A 124 0.61 -13.94 -0.62
C TRP A 124 1.04 -13.13 0.61
N TYR A 125 0.43 -11.95 0.85
CA TYR A 125 0.77 -11.09 1.99
C TYR A 125 0.29 -11.65 3.33
N THR A 126 -0.89 -12.27 3.36
CA THR A 126 -1.50 -12.76 4.59
C THR A 126 -1.14 -14.20 4.92
N GLY A 127 -0.79 -15.00 3.90
CA GLY A 127 -0.62 -16.46 4.01
C GLY A 127 -1.94 -17.21 4.20
N LEU A 128 -3.08 -16.53 4.07
CA LEU A 128 -4.40 -17.15 4.16
C LEU A 128 -4.73 -17.92 2.88
N ALA A 129 -5.52 -18.96 3.00
CA ALA A 129 -6.02 -19.68 1.83
C ALA A 129 -6.95 -18.78 0.99
N LYS A 130 -6.99 -18.99 -0.33
CA LYS A 130 -7.76 -18.16 -1.27
C LYS A 130 -9.25 -18.09 -0.91
N GLU A 131 -9.78 -19.18 -0.38
CA GLU A 131 -11.17 -19.33 0.05
C GLU A 131 -11.53 -18.49 1.28
N GLN A 132 -10.54 -18.13 2.07
CA GLN A 132 -10.71 -17.30 3.27
C GLN A 132 -10.75 -15.80 2.95
N ILE A 133 -10.43 -15.43 1.71
CA ILE A 133 -10.43 -14.04 1.27
C ILE A 133 -11.75 -13.72 0.62
N VAL A 134 -12.67 -13.13 1.38
CA VAL A 134 -14.03 -12.79 0.92
C VAL A 134 -14.02 -11.65 -0.08
N SER A 135 -13.19 -10.62 0.16
CA SER A 135 -13.05 -9.49 -0.77
C SER A 135 -11.63 -8.92 -0.71
N ALA A 136 -11.07 -8.54 -1.85
CA ALA A 136 -9.85 -7.78 -1.94
C ALA A 136 -10.05 -6.65 -2.95
N LYS A 137 -9.60 -5.45 -2.58
CA LYS A 137 -9.52 -4.28 -3.47
C LYS A 137 -8.09 -3.78 -3.50
N LEU A 138 -7.65 -3.37 -4.67
CA LEU A 138 -6.37 -2.68 -4.90
C LEU A 138 -6.58 -1.16 -4.81
#